data_1f1d75f7d6b566b53e980314e64bf600
#
_entry.id   1f1d75f7d6b566b53e980314e64bf600
#
_cell.length_a   1.000
_cell.length_b   1.000
_cell.length_c   1.000
_cell.angle_alpha   90.00
_cell.angle_beta   90.00
_cell.angle_gamma   90.00
#
_symmetry.space_group_name_H-M   'P 1'
#
loop_
_entity.id
_entity.type
_entity.pdbx_description
1 polymer ?
#
loop_
_entity_poly.entity_id
_entity_poly.type
_entity_poly.pdbx_seq_one_letter_code
_entity_poly.pdbx_strand_id
1 'polypeptide(L)'
;MNGTVILLCGKIASGKSYYAQQLRESQKAVLLSSDTLMLTLFEGKEGQHHDMLAERTHRYLLQLAAELAYGGCDVILDWGFWTAENRRTVRQFFAQKEIPTQLHYMDISPAVWQQRIRQRNALVEQGKVQAYYVDDGLLEKLNSRFEPPAPEEVDRYIR
;
A
#
# COMPACT_ATOMS: atom_id res chain seq x y z
N MET A 1 11.08 -22.76 5.93
CA MET A 1 9.89 -22.07 6.42
C MET A 1 9.64 -20.82 5.58
N ASN A 2 8.42 -20.61 5.15
CA ASN A 2 8.08 -19.43 4.34
C ASN A 2 8.14 -18.14 5.16
N GLY A 3 8.49 -17.04 4.50
CA GLY A 3 8.35 -15.71 5.07
C GLY A 3 6.88 -15.29 5.16
N THR A 4 6.62 -14.23 5.90
CA THR A 4 5.28 -13.66 6.07
C THR A 4 5.09 -12.47 5.13
N VAL A 5 3.92 -12.38 4.49
CA VAL A 5 3.56 -11.23 3.65
C VAL A 5 2.67 -10.29 4.46
N ILE A 6 3.10 -9.04 4.61
CA ILE A 6 2.41 -8.01 5.40
C ILE A 6 1.73 -7.05 4.43
N LEU A 7 0.40 -6.94 4.53
CA LEU A 7 -0.41 -6.03 3.75
C LEU A 7 -0.62 -4.74 4.55
N LEU A 8 -0.16 -3.61 4.02
CA LEU A 8 -0.39 -2.31 4.65
C LEU A 8 -1.66 -1.69 4.10
N CYS A 9 -2.69 -1.65 4.93
CA CYS A 9 -4.00 -1.11 4.59
C CYS A 9 -4.15 0.30 5.12
N GLY A 10 -4.56 1.23 4.28
CA GLY A 10 -4.82 2.60 4.68
C GLY A 10 -4.93 3.54 3.49
N LYS A 11 -5.45 4.72 3.76
CA LYS A 11 -5.61 5.78 2.76
C LYS A 11 -4.26 6.36 2.36
N ILE A 12 -4.24 7.08 1.24
CA ILE A 12 -3.07 7.89 0.86
C ILE A 12 -2.73 8.86 1.99
N ALA A 13 -1.44 9.11 2.22
CA ALA A 13 -0.94 9.98 3.28
C ALA A 13 -1.35 9.57 4.70
N SER A 14 -1.71 8.30 4.92
CA SER A 14 -2.03 7.77 6.26
C SER A 14 -0.79 7.42 7.08
N GLY A 15 0.41 7.53 6.50
CA GLY A 15 1.66 7.16 7.15
C GLY A 15 2.18 5.77 6.76
N LYS A 16 1.58 5.12 5.77
CA LYS A 16 1.98 3.78 5.33
C LYS A 16 3.45 3.69 4.96
N SER A 17 3.93 4.62 4.15
CA SER A 17 5.31 4.59 3.65
C SER A 17 6.32 4.76 4.79
N TYR A 18 6.04 5.64 5.73
CA TYR A 18 6.88 5.83 6.92
C TYR A 18 6.92 4.57 7.78
N TYR A 19 5.74 4.01 8.06
CA TYR A 19 5.62 2.76 8.83
C TYR A 19 6.32 1.61 8.10
N ALA A 20 6.15 1.51 6.79
CA ALA A 20 6.78 0.48 5.97
C ALA A 20 8.31 0.52 6.08
N GLN A 21 8.91 1.71 6.06
CA GLN A 21 10.35 1.86 6.21
C GLN A 21 10.83 1.40 7.58
N GLN A 22 10.13 1.79 8.64
CA GLN A 22 10.47 1.34 10.00
C GLN A 22 10.35 -0.18 10.14
N LEU A 23 9.28 -0.75 9.60
CA LEU A 23 9.05 -2.19 9.66
C LEU A 23 10.11 -2.95 8.86
N ARG A 24 10.49 -2.45 7.69
CA ARG A 24 11.54 -3.03 6.87
C ARG A 24 12.85 -3.09 7.62
N GLU A 25 13.24 -2.02 8.27
CA GLU A 25 14.49 -1.95 9.02
C GLU A 25 14.49 -2.89 10.23
N SER A 26 13.38 -2.93 10.99
CA SER A 26 13.28 -3.74 12.21
C SER A 26 13.20 -5.24 11.92
N GLN A 27 12.52 -5.64 10.84
CA GLN A 27 12.32 -7.05 10.48
C GLN A 27 13.20 -7.53 9.33
N LYS A 28 13.98 -6.64 8.73
CA LYS A 28 14.80 -6.93 7.53
C LYS A 28 13.94 -7.51 6.40
N ALA A 29 12.73 -6.99 6.24
CA ALA A 29 11.79 -7.42 5.21
C ALA A 29 12.05 -6.70 3.89
N VAL A 30 11.61 -7.31 2.80
CA VAL A 30 11.64 -6.68 1.47
C VAL A 30 10.39 -5.83 1.29
N LEU A 31 10.57 -4.55 1.00
CA LEU A 31 9.46 -3.62 0.76
C LEU A 31 9.16 -3.54 -0.73
N LEU A 32 7.92 -3.85 -1.10
CA LEU A 32 7.40 -3.71 -2.45
C LEU A 32 6.34 -2.62 -2.46
N SER A 33 6.63 -1.51 -3.14
CA SER A 33 5.72 -0.36 -3.28
C SER A 33 5.28 -0.22 -4.73
N SER A 34 4.00 -0.39 -4.99
CA SER A 34 3.45 -0.25 -6.34
C SER A 34 3.56 1.18 -6.85
N ASP A 35 3.31 2.17 -6.00
CA ASP A 35 3.43 3.58 -6.38
C ASP A 35 4.86 3.95 -6.77
N THR A 36 5.84 3.51 -5.98
CA THR A 36 7.25 3.75 -6.28
C THR A 36 7.64 3.14 -7.62
N LEU A 37 7.20 1.90 -7.87
CA LEU A 37 7.49 1.23 -9.14
C LEU A 37 6.85 1.96 -10.32
N MET A 38 5.57 2.32 -10.20
CA MET A 38 4.84 3.04 -11.25
C MET A 38 5.49 4.40 -11.55
N LEU A 39 5.83 5.17 -10.51
CA LEU A 39 6.48 6.47 -10.68
C LEU A 39 7.87 6.33 -11.32
N THR A 40 8.61 5.31 -10.95
CA THR A 40 9.94 5.06 -11.51
C THR A 40 9.87 4.68 -12.99
N LEU A 41 8.92 3.82 -13.36
CA LEU A 41 8.79 3.35 -14.74
C LEU A 41 8.14 4.36 -15.68
N PHE A 42 7.12 5.08 -15.21
CA PHE A 42 6.28 5.90 -16.07
C PHE A 42 6.36 7.40 -15.78
N GLU A 43 6.99 7.80 -14.69
CA GLU A 43 7.20 9.21 -14.32
C GLU A 43 5.90 10.02 -14.29
N GLY A 44 4.77 9.38 -13.92
CA GLY A 44 3.46 10.02 -13.91
C GLY A 44 2.84 10.23 -15.30
N LYS A 45 3.39 9.59 -16.34
CA LYS A 45 2.97 9.81 -17.73
C LYS A 45 2.07 8.72 -18.31
N GLU A 46 1.57 7.82 -17.48
CA GLU A 46 0.69 6.72 -17.91
C GLU A 46 -0.69 7.18 -18.38
N GLY A 47 -1.16 8.36 -17.94
CA GLY A 47 -2.41 8.97 -18.39
C GLY A 47 -3.62 8.04 -18.24
N GLN A 48 -4.35 7.82 -19.34
CA GLN A 48 -5.54 6.97 -19.38
C GLN A 48 -5.24 5.48 -19.16
N HIS A 49 -3.99 5.07 -19.25
CA HIS A 49 -3.56 3.67 -19.02
C HIS A 49 -3.20 3.39 -17.58
N HIS A 50 -3.36 4.36 -16.67
CA HIS A 50 -2.95 4.25 -15.28
C HIS A 50 -3.54 3.00 -14.59
N ASP A 51 -4.85 2.81 -14.69
CA ASP A 51 -5.53 1.70 -13.99
C ASP A 51 -5.07 0.34 -14.50
N MET A 52 -4.90 0.20 -15.82
CA MET A 52 -4.42 -1.04 -16.43
C MET A 52 -2.99 -1.35 -16.01
N LEU A 53 -2.12 -0.34 -16.01
CA LEU A 53 -0.72 -0.50 -15.63
C LEU A 53 -0.58 -0.77 -14.13
N ALA A 54 -1.41 -0.13 -13.29
CA ALA A 54 -1.45 -0.40 -11.86
C ALA A 54 -1.84 -1.86 -11.57
N GLU A 55 -2.87 -2.37 -12.26
CA GLU A 55 -3.29 -3.76 -12.11
C GLU A 55 -2.19 -4.74 -12.49
N ARG A 56 -1.51 -4.48 -13.62
CA ARG A 56 -0.40 -5.32 -14.07
C ARG A 56 0.78 -5.27 -13.10
N THR A 57 1.07 -4.09 -12.56
CA THR A 57 2.09 -3.89 -11.54
C THR A 57 1.78 -4.70 -10.29
N HIS A 58 0.56 -4.62 -9.78
CA HIS A 58 0.13 -5.39 -8.61
C HIS A 58 0.25 -6.89 -8.85
N ARG A 59 -0.16 -7.36 -10.03
CA ARG A 59 -0.08 -8.79 -10.39
C ARG A 59 1.36 -9.29 -10.39
N TYR A 60 2.27 -8.53 -10.97
CA TYR A 60 3.70 -8.88 -10.96
C TYR A 60 4.26 -8.89 -9.53
N LEU A 61 3.94 -7.86 -8.75
CA LEU A 61 4.45 -7.75 -7.38
C LEU A 61 3.92 -8.86 -6.47
N LEU A 62 2.69 -9.33 -6.68
CA LEU A 62 2.16 -10.48 -5.93
C LEU A 62 2.97 -11.75 -6.22
N GLN A 63 3.32 -11.99 -7.47
CA GLN A 63 4.14 -13.14 -7.86
C GLN A 63 5.55 -13.03 -7.27
N LEU A 64 6.15 -11.86 -7.34
CA LEU A 64 7.46 -11.61 -6.74
C LEU A 64 7.43 -11.80 -5.23
N ALA A 65 6.38 -11.30 -4.56
CA ALA A 65 6.20 -11.47 -3.12
C ALA A 65 6.14 -12.97 -2.74
N ALA A 66 5.43 -13.76 -3.54
CA ALA A 66 5.35 -15.20 -3.30
C ALA A 66 6.72 -15.88 -3.42
N GLU A 67 7.50 -15.52 -4.45
CA GLU A 67 8.85 -16.07 -4.63
C GLU A 67 9.77 -15.70 -3.46
N LEU A 68 9.71 -14.45 -3.01
CA LEU A 68 10.50 -13.99 -1.87
C LEU A 68 10.10 -14.72 -0.59
N ALA A 69 8.81 -14.89 -0.35
CA ALA A 69 8.30 -15.61 0.82
C ALA A 69 8.72 -17.07 0.81
N TYR A 70 8.70 -17.74 -0.35
CA TYR A 70 9.20 -19.10 -0.47
C TYR A 70 10.71 -19.20 -0.16
N GLY A 71 11.45 -18.14 -0.47
CA GLY A 71 12.86 -18.04 -0.09
C GLY A 71 13.10 -17.72 1.38
N GLY A 72 12.06 -17.58 2.18
CA GLY A 72 12.16 -17.29 3.61
C GLY A 72 12.19 -15.81 3.95
N CYS A 73 11.95 -14.92 2.99
CA CYS A 73 11.96 -13.48 3.23
C CYS A 73 10.58 -13.00 3.65
N ASP A 74 10.52 -12.14 4.68
CA ASP A 74 9.32 -11.37 4.97
C ASP A 74 9.18 -10.26 3.92
N VAL A 75 7.94 -10.01 3.51
CA VAL A 75 7.63 -9.06 2.44
C VAL A 75 6.56 -8.08 2.92
N ILE A 76 6.76 -6.80 2.63
CA ILE A 76 5.80 -5.75 2.93
C ILE A 76 5.20 -5.25 1.62
N LEU A 77 3.88 -5.31 1.49
CA LEU A 77 3.15 -4.80 0.33
C LEU A 77 2.55 -3.44 0.69
N ASP A 78 3.07 -2.38 0.09
CA ASP A 78 2.64 -1.01 0.37
C ASP A 78 1.84 -0.45 -0.81
N TRP A 79 0.53 -0.77 -0.88
CA TRP A 79 -0.38 -0.19 -1.88
C TRP A 79 -1.84 -0.02 -1.43
N GLY A 80 -2.05 0.13 -0.14
CA GLY A 80 -3.30 0.64 0.41
C GLY A 80 -4.42 -0.35 0.67
N PHE A 81 -4.65 -1.32 -0.19
CA PHE A 81 -5.68 -2.37 0.00
C PHE A 81 -7.06 -1.78 0.37
N TRP A 82 -7.60 -0.93 -0.51
CA TRP A 82 -8.74 -0.07 -0.21
C TRP A 82 -10.08 -0.79 -0.12
N THR A 83 -10.29 -1.88 -0.84
CA THR A 83 -11.56 -2.59 -0.85
C THR A 83 -11.48 -3.94 -0.14
N ALA A 84 -12.59 -4.36 0.45
CA ALA A 84 -12.67 -5.67 1.10
C ALA A 84 -12.41 -6.79 0.08
N GLU A 85 -12.91 -6.64 -1.14
CA GLU A 85 -12.68 -7.60 -2.22
C GLU A 85 -11.19 -7.74 -2.54
N ASN A 86 -10.49 -6.64 -2.69
CA ASN A 86 -9.05 -6.64 -2.97
C ASN A 86 -8.27 -7.34 -1.86
N ARG A 87 -8.55 -7.01 -0.61
CA ARG A 87 -7.90 -7.64 0.55
C ARG A 87 -8.14 -9.15 0.57
N ARG A 88 -9.39 -9.57 0.36
CA ARG A 88 -9.75 -10.98 0.33
C ARG A 88 -9.05 -11.73 -0.80
N THR A 89 -9.05 -11.17 -2.00
CA THR A 89 -8.40 -11.76 -3.18
C THR A 89 -6.91 -11.96 -2.95
N VAL A 90 -6.24 -10.96 -2.40
CA VAL A 90 -4.79 -11.03 -2.13
C VAL A 90 -4.49 -12.06 -1.04
N ARG A 91 -5.29 -12.07 0.03
CA ARG A 91 -5.09 -13.07 1.10
C ARG A 91 -5.33 -14.50 0.60
N GLN A 92 -6.33 -14.71 -0.26
CA GLN A 92 -6.58 -16.02 -0.88
C GLN A 92 -5.41 -16.45 -1.78
N PHE A 93 -4.84 -15.51 -2.53
CA PHE A 93 -3.69 -15.79 -3.39
C PHE A 93 -2.54 -16.40 -2.58
N PHE A 94 -2.21 -15.81 -1.44
CA PHE A 94 -1.14 -16.31 -0.60
C PHE A 94 -1.54 -17.57 0.19
N ALA A 95 -2.80 -17.66 0.65
CA ALA A 95 -3.29 -18.82 1.38
C ALA A 95 -3.21 -20.10 0.54
N GLN A 96 -3.56 -20.02 -0.75
CA GLN A 96 -3.45 -21.15 -1.68
C GLN A 96 -2.01 -21.63 -1.87
N LYS A 97 -1.04 -20.78 -1.57
CA LYS A 97 0.39 -21.08 -1.65
C LYS A 97 1.00 -21.40 -0.29
N GLU A 98 0.15 -21.51 0.74
CA GLU A 98 0.56 -21.78 2.12
C GLU A 98 1.55 -20.73 2.66
N ILE A 99 1.40 -19.48 2.21
CA ILE A 99 2.19 -18.34 2.66
C ILE A 99 1.37 -17.55 3.67
N PRO A 100 1.87 -17.37 4.91
CA PRO A 100 1.13 -16.61 5.93
C PRO A 100 1.07 -15.12 5.58
N THR A 101 -0.08 -14.50 5.88
CA THR A 101 -0.28 -13.05 5.68
C THR A 101 -0.67 -12.39 6.97
N GLN A 102 -0.33 -11.10 7.09
CA GLN A 102 -0.82 -10.22 8.15
C GLN A 102 -1.35 -8.94 7.51
N LEU A 103 -2.40 -8.37 8.08
CA LEU A 103 -2.92 -7.08 7.67
C LEU A 103 -2.67 -6.06 8.77
N HIS A 104 -1.88 -5.04 8.45
CA HIS A 104 -1.61 -3.92 9.33
C HIS A 104 -2.41 -2.71 8.85
N TYR A 105 -3.31 -2.20 9.68
CA TYR A 105 -4.22 -1.11 9.32
C TYR A 105 -3.76 0.21 9.92
N MET A 106 -3.55 1.19 9.04
CA MET A 106 -3.22 2.56 9.41
C MET A 106 -4.51 3.29 9.81
N ASP A 107 -4.86 3.21 11.10
CA ASP A 107 -6.11 3.73 11.66
C ASP A 107 -5.88 5.13 12.23
N ILE A 108 -6.01 6.14 11.36
CA ILE A 108 -5.81 7.55 11.75
C ILE A 108 -7.14 8.32 11.68
N SER A 109 -7.24 9.37 12.51
CA SER A 109 -8.44 10.21 12.52
C SER A 109 -8.56 11.02 11.23
N PRO A 110 -9.80 11.40 10.81
CA PRO A 110 -10.01 12.23 9.63
C PRO A 110 -9.24 13.56 9.69
N ALA A 111 -9.18 14.19 10.86
CA ALA A 111 -8.47 15.47 11.04
C ALA A 111 -6.96 15.33 10.78
N VAL A 112 -6.33 14.28 11.34
CA VAL A 112 -4.92 13.99 11.11
C VAL A 112 -4.68 13.65 9.65
N TRP A 113 -5.58 12.91 9.03
CA TRP A 113 -5.47 12.56 7.62
C TRP A 113 -5.49 13.79 6.70
N GLN A 114 -6.45 14.71 6.94
CA GLN A 114 -6.52 15.95 6.16
C GLN A 114 -5.27 16.82 6.33
N GLN A 115 -4.73 16.88 7.54
CA GLN A 115 -3.49 17.62 7.80
C GLN A 115 -2.32 17.02 7.02
N ARG A 116 -2.19 15.70 7.01
CA ARG A 116 -1.13 15.01 6.28
C ARG A 116 -1.25 15.19 4.77
N ILE A 117 -2.48 15.19 4.24
CA ILE A 117 -2.72 15.48 2.81
C ILE A 117 -2.20 16.86 2.44
N ARG A 118 -2.53 17.88 3.25
CA ARG A 118 -2.07 19.24 2.99
C ARG A 118 -0.54 19.35 3.03
N GLN A 119 0.09 18.73 4.02
CA GLN A 119 1.55 18.72 4.13
C GLN A 119 2.19 18.02 2.93
N ARG A 120 1.64 16.90 2.50
CA ARG A 120 2.13 16.17 1.34
C ARG A 120 2.01 16.99 0.05
N ASN A 121 0.87 17.63 -0.17
CA ASN A 121 0.64 18.49 -1.34
C ASN A 121 1.66 19.63 -1.41
N ALA A 122 1.95 20.27 -0.27
CA ALA A 122 2.96 21.32 -0.19
C ALA A 122 4.35 20.82 -0.60
N LEU A 123 4.73 19.60 -0.17
CA LEU A 123 6.00 18.99 -0.54
C LEU A 123 6.06 18.61 -2.02
N VAL A 124 4.95 18.16 -2.59
CA VAL A 124 4.85 17.85 -4.03
C VAL A 124 5.01 19.12 -4.86
N GLU A 125 4.34 20.22 -4.48
CA GLU A 125 4.46 21.51 -5.16
C GLU A 125 5.88 22.06 -5.12
N GLN A 126 6.61 21.79 -4.02
CA GLN A 126 7.99 22.24 -3.87
C GLN A 126 9.00 21.31 -4.56
N GLY A 127 8.54 20.23 -5.18
CA GLY A 127 9.41 19.23 -5.82
C GLY A 127 10.26 18.40 -4.85
N LYS A 128 9.94 18.42 -3.55
CA LYS A 128 10.70 17.70 -2.52
C LYS A 128 10.36 16.22 -2.43
N VAL A 129 9.18 15.83 -2.95
CA VAL A 129 8.68 14.45 -2.89
C VAL A 129 8.12 14.09 -4.26
N GLN A 130 8.49 12.92 -4.77
CA GLN A 130 7.90 12.37 -5.99
C GLN A 130 6.62 11.61 -5.61
N ALA A 131 5.47 12.27 -5.79
CA ALA A 131 4.17 11.71 -5.47
C ALA A 131 3.09 12.46 -6.25
N TYR A 132 1.86 11.90 -6.26
CA TYR A 132 0.73 12.55 -6.90
C TYR A 132 0.17 13.66 -6.00
N TYR A 133 -0.15 14.82 -6.62
CA TYR A 133 -0.86 15.90 -5.93
C TYR A 133 -2.32 15.50 -5.75
N VAL A 134 -2.86 15.71 -4.54
CA VAL A 134 -4.24 15.36 -4.21
C VAL A 134 -5.07 16.63 -4.02
N ASP A 135 -5.86 16.99 -5.04
CA ASP A 135 -6.80 18.10 -4.94
C ASP A 135 -8.08 17.68 -4.19
N ASP A 136 -8.98 18.62 -3.93
CA ASP A 136 -10.22 18.36 -3.16
C ASP A 136 -11.12 17.33 -3.84
N GLY A 137 -11.24 17.37 -5.16
CA GLY A 137 -12.05 16.40 -5.92
C GLY A 137 -11.48 15.00 -5.85
N LEU A 138 -10.17 14.88 -5.97
CA LEU A 138 -9.48 13.59 -5.84
C LEU A 138 -9.57 13.08 -4.41
N LEU A 139 -9.44 13.96 -3.42
CA LEU A 139 -9.57 13.61 -2.00
C LEU A 139 -10.93 12.99 -1.70
N GLU A 140 -12.01 13.61 -2.17
CA GLU A 140 -13.36 13.10 -1.98
C GLU A 140 -13.56 11.74 -2.67
N LYS A 141 -13.05 11.59 -3.89
CA LYS A 141 -13.09 10.33 -4.64
C LYS A 141 -12.33 9.22 -3.91
N LEU A 142 -11.14 9.51 -3.41
CA LEU A 142 -10.34 8.55 -2.66
C LEU A 142 -11.03 8.13 -1.37
N ASN A 143 -11.60 9.08 -0.64
CA ASN A 143 -12.32 8.81 0.60
C ASN A 143 -13.55 7.92 0.38
N SER A 144 -14.28 8.14 -0.72
CA SER A 144 -15.47 7.36 -1.06
C SER A 144 -15.16 5.93 -1.48
N ARG A 145 -13.96 5.66 -1.99
CA ARG A 145 -13.54 4.33 -2.45
C ARG A 145 -12.93 3.47 -1.36
N PHE A 146 -12.52 4.07 -0.25
CA PHE A 146 -11.87 3.32 0.82
C PHE A 146 -12.93 2.62 1.68
N GLU A 147 -12.82 1.30 1.78
CA GLU A 147 -13.63 0.46 2.66
C GLU A 147 -12.77 0.06 3.85
N PRO A 148 -13.00 0.63 5.05
CA PRO A 148 -12.22 0.25 6.23
C PRO A 148 -12.31 -1.26 6.48
N PRO A 149 -11.20 -1.90 6.88
CA PRO A 149 -11.25 -3.33 7.18
C PRO A 149 -12.09 -3.61 8.42
N ALA A 150 -12.79 -4.73 8.40
CA ALA A 150 -13.49 -5.21 9.58
C ALA A 150 -12.48 -5.63 10.65
N PRO A 151 -12.82 -5.54 11.96
CA PRO A 151 -11.89 -5.89 13.03
C PRO A 151 -11.27 -7.27 12.88
N GLU A 152 -12.02 -8.25 12.41
CA GLU A 152 -11.53 -9.62 12.21
C GLU A 152 -10.51 -9.76 11.08
N GLU A 153 -10.43 -8.77 10.16
CA GLU A 153 -9.40 -8.75 9.12
C GLU A 153 -8.05 -8.25 9.64
N VAL A 154 -8.06 -7.47 10.72
CA VAL A 154 -6.88 -6.70 11.16
C VAL A 154 -6.06 -7.50 12.15
N ASP A 155 -4.79 -7.71 11.80
CA ASP A 155 -3.83 -8.35 12.71
C ASP A 155 -3.13 -7.32 13.60
N ARG A 156 -2.96 -6.09 13.10
CA ARG A 156 -2.32 -5.02 13.87
C ARG A 156 -2.88 -3.65 13.47
N TYR A 157 -3.29 -2.87 14.47
CA TYR A 157 -3.67 -1.47 14.28
C TYR A 157 -2.47 -0.56 14.50
N ILE A 158 -2.26 0.37 13.57
CA ILE A 158 -1.22 1.41 13.66
C ILE A 158 -1.93 2.75 13.85
N ARG A 159 -1.70 3.39 14.99
CA ARG A 159 -2.34 4.65 15.38
C ARG A 159 -1.33 5.74 15.67
#